data_d9b0e913bdbc41043a97d449b0ced3c2
#
_entry.id   d9b0e913bdbc41043a97d449b0ced3c2
#
_cell.length_a   1.000
_cell.length_b   1.000
_cell.length_c   1.000
_cell.angle_alpha   90.00
_cell.angle_beta   90.00
_cell.angle_gamma   90.00
#
_symmetry.space_group_name_H-M   'P 1'
#
loop_
_entity.id
_entity.type
_entity.pdbx_description
1 polymer ?
#
loop_
_entity_poly.entity_id
_entity_poly.type
_entity_poly.pdbx_seq_one_letter_code
_entity_poly.pdbx_strand_id
1 'polypeptide(L)'
;MAKSKVAILRTSPATVLRDYHDLMNLAGYQDVVLKDSDTALKVNISWHFFYPSSSTTPWQLEGVIRAMKQDGYSPNLIHACHNRTVVIDAHLGERENKQVNVIEAHGLRNVHIYETEEWINIRDAVGDLTKKFTCLNEVYPKGFMIPRRFIGENIIHLPTVKTHVFTTATGAMKNAFGGLLNEHRHWTHPVIHETLVDLLMIQKQIHRGVFAVMDGTFAGDGPGPRCMMPHVKNVILASADQVAIDAVAARLMGFDPMAIKFIRMAHDLGLGCGDPREIEIVGDREAGAQNWHFVGPFKKMTFASRMQHKIYWGPMKKPIEWSLKTVLAPWAYIASVLYHDSFWYPFNAKRMMEKVLDSPWGRGSRTSSPTSNVIRSAGLKPRYTCLTAAKLRAVSPATTSSVTASAVCPRTRP
;
A
#
# COMPACT_ATOMS: atom_id res chain seq x y z
N MET A 1 2.31 1.32 30.44
CA MET A 1 1.55 1.07 29.21
C MET A 1 1.80 -0.37 28.76
N ALA A 2 0.81 -1.06 28.20
CA ALA A 2 1.04 -2.38 27.61
C ALA A 2 2.04 -2.23 26.45
N LYS A 3 2.96 -3.19 26.30
CA LYS A 3 3.93 -3.19 25.21
C LYS A 3 3.19 -3.34 23.87
N SER A 4 3.63 -2.62 22.83
CA SER A 4 3.14 -2.84 21.48
C SER A 4 3.48 -4.27 21.04
N LYS A 5 2.48 -4.99 20.50
CA LYS A 5 2.60 -6.40 20.12
C LYS A 5 2.70 -6.52 18.60
N VAL A 6 3.66 -7.33 18.13
CA VAL A 6 3.76 -7.75 16.74
C VAL A 6 3.77 -9.27 16.67
N ALA A 7 2.78 -9.85 16.03
CA ALA A 7 2.76 -11.28 15.74
C ALA A 7 3.60 -11.59 14.50
N ILE A 8 4.38 -12.66 14.55
CA ILE A 8 5.19 -13.16 13.44
C ILE A 8 5.04 -14.67 13.35
N LEU A 9 4.82 -15.18 12.15
CA LEU A 9 4.83 -16.60 11.87
C LEU A 9 5.65 -16.90 10.61
N ARG A 10 6.35 -18.05 10.64
CA ARG A 10 6.83 -18.68 9.40
C ARG A 10 5.65 -19.31 8.69
N THR A 11 5.70 -19.30 7.37
CA THR A 11 4.64 -19.83 6.53
C THR A 11 5.20 -20.59 5.32
N SER A 12 4.32 -21.33 4.66
CA SER A 12 4.64 -22.07 3.45
C SER A 12 3.46 -22.04 2.47
N PRO A 13 3.66 -22.38 1.19
CA PRO A 13 2.54 -22.49 0.24
C PRO A 13 1.43 -23.45 0.67
N ALA A 14 1.75 -24.45 1.50
CA ALA A 14 0.77 -25.44 1.97
C ALA A 14 -0.08 -24.93 3.14
N THR A 15 0.43 -23.98 3.93
CA THR A 15 -0.18 -23.59 5.21
C THR A 15 -0.63 -22.13 5.26
N VAL A 16 -0.18 -21.30 4.31
CA VAL A 16 -0.30 -19.83 4.34
C VAL A 16 -1.71 -19.32 4.62
N LEU A 17 -2.75 -19.93 4.07
CA LEU A 17 -4.12 -19.48 4.28
C LEU A 17 -4.59 -19.68 5.72
N ARG A 18 -4.18 -20.78 6.37
CA ARG A 18 -4.41 -21.02 7.78
C ARG A 18 -3.52 -20.12 8.63
N ASP A 19 -2.25 -20.01 8.25
CA ASP A 19 -1.28 -19.23 9.02
C ASP A 19 -1.67 -17.74 9.12
N TYR A 20 -2.38 -17.17 8.15
CA TYR A 20 -2.94 -15.82 8.26
C TYR A 20 -4.03 -15.73 9.33
N HIS A 21 -4.90 -16.73 9.47
CA HIS A 21 -5.89 -16.77 10.53
C HIS A 21 -5.21 -16.83 11.91
N ASP A 22 -4.27 -17.74 12.07
CA ASP A 22 -3.54 -17.91 13.32
C ASP A 22 -2.76 -16.63 13.69
N LEU A 23 -2.10 -16.01 12.70
CA LEU A 23 -1.35 -14.76 12.84
C LEU A 23 -2.24 -13.60 13.32
N MET A 24 -3.39 -13.40 12.67
CA MET A 24 -4.29 -12.29 12.98
C MET A 24 -4.85 -12.42 14.41
N ASN A 25 -5.26 -13.64 14.79
CA ASN A 25 -5.76 -13.91 16.13
C ASN A 25 -4.65 -13.76 17.20
N LEU A 26 -3.43 -14.22 16.90
CA LEU A 26 -2.28 -14.03 17.78
C LEU A 26 -1.95 -12.55 18.01
N ALA A 27 -2.15 -11.71 16.99
CA ALA A 27 -2.01 -10.26 17.09
C ALA A 27 -3.19 -9.56 17.78
N GLY A 28 -4.30 -10.28 18.08
CA GLY A 28 -5.48 -9.72 18.74
C GLY A 28 -6.32 -8.82 17.83
N TYR A 29 -6.47 -9.17 16.55
CA TYR A 29 -7.16 -8.30 15.59
C TYR A 29 -8.65 -8.09 15.93
N GLN A 30 -9.30 -9.07 16.58
CA GLN A 30 -10.72 -9.00 16.94
C GLN A 30 -11.00 -7.96 18.03
N ASP A 31 -9.98 -7.57 18.82
CA ASP A 31 -10.10 -6.50 19.82
C ASP A 31 -10.09 -5.10 19.19
N VAL A 32 -9.64 -4.99 17.95
CA VAL A 32 -9.40 -3.71 17.26
C VAL A 32 -10.33 -3.53 16.06
N VAL A 33 -10.56 -4.57 15.29
CA VAL A 33 -11.43 -4.55 14.11
C VAL A 33 -12.83 -4.94 14.54
N LEU A 34 -13.73 -3.98 14.61
CA LEU A 34 -15.07 -4.18 15.13
C LEU A 34 -16.00 -4.84 14.09
N LYS A 35 -16.76 -5.88 14.52
CA LYS A 35 -17.59 -6.69 13.62
C LYS A 35 -18.86 -5.98 13.13
N ASP A 36 -19.28 -4.92 13.81
CA ASP A 36 -20.48 -4.12 13.50
C ASP A 36 -20.24 -2.96 12.54
N SER A 37 -19.00 -2.84 12.02
CA SER A 37 -18.60 -1.77 11.10
C SER A 37 -18.02 -2.32 9.80
N ASP A 38 -18.22 -1.58 8.72
CA ASP A 38 -17.54 -1.84 7.46
C ASP A 38 -16.01 -1.93 7.69
N THR A 39 -15.37 -2.84 6.99
CA THR A 39 -13.94 -3.07 7.07
C THR A 39 -13.31 -2.98 5.69
N ALA A 40 -12.48 -1.96 5.51
CA ALA A 40 -11.70 -1.74 4.31
C ALA A 40 -10.42 -2.60 4.33
N LEU A 41 -10.29 -3.54 3.41
CA LEU A 41 -9.05 -4.25 3.15
C LEU A 41 -8.21 -3.40 2.19
N LYS A 42 -7.29 -2.60 2.74
CA LYS A 42 -6.46 -1.68 1.95
C LYS A 42 -5.33 -2.42 1.26
N VAL A 43 -5.58 -2.86 0.02
CA VAL A 43 -4.55 -3.49 -0.81
C VAL A 43 -3.48 -2.50 -1.26
N ASN A 44 -2.31 -3.03 -1.58
CA ASN A 44 -1.20 -2.31 -2.19
C ASN A 44 -1.02 -2.75 -3.64
N ILE A 45 -1.07 -1.81 -4.57
CA ILE A 45 -0.73 -2.02 -5.99
C ILE A 45 0.39 -1.05 -6.33
N SER A 46 1.63 -1.51 -6.23
CA SER A 46 2.81 -0.69 -6.56
C SER A 46 3.24 -0.85 -8.01
N TRP A 47 2.82 -1.95 -8.64
CA TRP A 47 3.04 -2.20 -10.06
C TRP A 47 1.85 -2.96 -10.65
N HIS A 48 1.51 -2.68 -11.90
CA HIS A 48 0.43 -3.39 -12.58
C HIS A 48 0.85 -4.79 -13.08
N PHE A 49 2.13 -5.10 -13.16
CA PHE A 49 2.59 -6.47 -13.41
C PHE A 49 2.53 -7.32 -12.14
N PHE A 50 2.31 -8.62 -12.29
CA PHE A 50 2.43 -9.55 -11.17
C PHE A 50 3.86 -9.59 -10.64
N TYR A 51 4.04 -9.06 -9.43
CA TYR A 51 5.35 -9.00 -8.78
C TYR A 51 5.15 -9.06 -7.26
N PRO A 52 5.18 -10.27 -6.65
CA PRO A 52 4.78 -10.49 -5.26
C PRO A 52 5.50 -9.61 -4.23
N SER A 53 6.79 -9.33 -4.43
CA SER A 53 7.54 -8.42 -3.55
C SER A 53 7.14 -6.95 -3.67
N SER A 54 6.27 -6.60 -4.62
CA SER A 54 5.88 -5.22 -4.91
C SER A 54 4.45 -4.88 -4.50
N SER A 55 3.52 -5.81 -4.67
CA SER A 55 2.08 -5.60 -4.44
C SER A 55 1.52 -6.63 -3.46
N THR A 56 0.35 -6.36 -2.89
CA THR A 56 -0.41 -7.33 -2.09
C THR A 56 -0.57 -8.62 -2.87
N THR A 57 -0.17 -9.73 -2.27
CA THR A 57 -0.26 -11.05 -2.90
C THR A 57 -1.67 -11.62 -2.81
N PRO A 58 -2.10 -12.46 -3.78
CA PRO A 58 -3.43 -13.05 -3.73
C PRO A 58 -3.65 -13.94 -2.51
N TRP A 59 -2.61 -14.67 -2.04
CA TRP A 59 -2.73 -15.49 -0.83
C TRP A 59 -2.81 -14.66 0.46
N GLN A 60 -2.21 -13.46 0.51
CA GLN A 60 -2.39 -12.53 1.62
C GLN A 60 -3.85 -12.05 1.70
N LEU A 61 -4.39 -11.58 0.58
CA LEU A 61 -5.78 -11.13 0.52
C LEU A 61 -6.76 -12.26 0.83
N GLU A 62 -6.58 -13.43 0.23
CA GLU A 62 -7.36 -14.64 0.46
C GLU A 62 -7.32 -15.09 1.93
N GLY A 63 -6.11 -15.15 2.52
CA GLY A 63 -5.93 -15.57 3.91
C GLY A 63 -6.62 -14.64 4.90
N VAL A 64 -6.51 -13.33 4.70
CA VAL A 64 -7.19 -12.33 5.55
C VAL A 64 -8.71 -12.41 5.42
N ILE A 65 -9.24 -12.53 4.21
CA ILE A 65 -10.69 -12.68 4.00
C ILE A 65 -11.22 -13.95 4.67
N ARG A 66 -10.50 -15.08 4.52
CA ARG A 66 -10.89 -16.35 5.16
C ARG A 66 -10.86 -16.24 6.68
N ALA A 67 -9.79 -15.65 7.24
CA ALA A 67 -9.68 -15.43 8.67
C ALA A 67 -10.88 -14.64 9.21
N MET A 68 -11.22 -13.52 8.60
CA MET A 68 -12.35 -12.70 9.02
C MET A 68 -13.68 -13.46 8.92
N LYS A 69 -13.92 -14.18 7.81
CA LYS A 69 -15.16 -14.98 7.64
C LYS A 69 -15.25 -16.11 8.67
N GLN A 70 -14.13 -16.79 8.96
CA GLN A 70 -14.09 -17.86 9.96
C GLN A 70 -14.37 -17.33 11.37
N ASP A 71 -13.95 -16.11 11.68
CA ASP A 71 -14.15 -15.46 12.96
C ASP A 71 -15.49 -14.71 13.05
N GLY A 72 -16.38 -14.89 12.06
CA GLY A 72 -17.77 -14.43 12.09
C GLY A 72 -17.97 -12.98 11.64
N TYR A 73 -17.03 -12.39 10.89
CA TYR A 73 -17.26 -11.10 10.22
C TYR A 73 -18.18 -11.29 9.01
N SER A 74 -19.17 -10.42 8.87
CA SER A 74 -20.10 -10.46 7.75
C SER A 74 -19.39 -10.09 6.43
N PRO A 75 -19.46 -10.94 5.38
CA PRO A 75 -18.90 -10.60 4.08
C PRO A 75 -19.45 -9.30 3.49
N ASN A 76 -20.69 -8.94 3.82
CA ASN A 76 -21.33 -7.71 3.36
C ASN A 76 -20.68 -6.44 3.93
N LEU A 77 -20.01 -6.56 5.08
CA LEU A 77 -19.27 -5.49 5.74
C LEU A 77 -17.77 -5.51 5.40
N ILE A 78 -17.30 -6.42 4.55
CA ILE A 78 -15.92 -6.48 4.11
C ILE A 78 -15.83 -6.01 2.66
N HIS A 79 -14.89 -5.16 2.37
CA HIS A 79 -14.60 -4.76 0.99
C HIS A 79 -13.11 -4.55 0.75
N ALA A 80 -12.63 -4.90 -0.43
CA ALA A 80 -11.30 -4.47 -0.85
C ALA A 80 -11.34 -3.03 -1.32
N CYS A 81 -10.30 -2.27 -1.04
CA CYS A 81 -10.21 -0.90 -1.53
C CYS A 81 -8.81 -0.51 -1.97
N HIS A 82 -8.76 0.31 -2.99
CA HIS A 82 -7.51 0.90 -3.48
C HIS A 82 -7.76 2.21 -4.22
N ASN A 83 -6.68 2.95 -4.45
CA ASN A 83 -6.68 4.20 -5.17
C ASN A 83 -5.76 4.08 -6.39
N ARG A 84 -6.07 4.80 -7.46
CA ARG A 84 -5.19 4.87 -8.62
C ARG A 84 -3.93 5.66 -8.32
N THR A 85 -2.92 5.48 -9.15
CA THR A 85 -1.74 6.35 -9.20
C THR A 85 -1.61 6.96 -10.59
N VAL A 86 -0.85 8.02 -10.69
CA VAL A 86 -0.56 8.67 -11.98
C VAL A 86 0.26 7.79 -12.94
N VAL A 87 0.87 6.70 -12.45
CA VAL A 87 1.76 5.81 -13.23
C VAL A 87 1.32 4.35 -13.22
N ILE A 88 0.26 4.01 -12.50
CA ILE A 88 -0.25 2.63 -12.39
C ILE A 88 -1.75 2.65 -12.68
N ASP A 89 -2.16 1.89 -13.68
CA ASP A 89 -3.55 1.56 -13.92
C ASP A 89 -4.01 0.59 -12.82
N ALA A 90 -4.97 1.01 -12.01
CA ALA A 90 -5.42 0.24 -10.86
C ALA A 90 -6.21 -1.01 -11.27
N HIS A 91 -7.07 -0.92 -12.28
CA HIS A 91 -7.84 -2.06 -12.80
C HIS A 91 -6.94 -3.11 -13.45
N LEU A 92 -5.94 -2.66 -14.23
CA LEU A 92 -4.94 -3.58 -14.76
C LEU A 92 -4.14 -4.20 -13.61
N GLY A 93 -3.74 -3.39 -12.63
CA GLY A 93 -2.94 -3.81 -11.49
C GLY A 93 -3.62 -4.88 -10.64
N GLU A 94 -4.89 -4.72 -10.29
CA GLU A 94 -5.63 -5.69 -9.49
C GLU A 94 -5.86 -7.01 -10.25
N ARG A 95 -6.11 -6.93 -11.56
CA ARG A 95 -6.27 -8.11 -12.42
C ARG A 95 -4.97 -8.89 -12.57
N GLU A 96 -3.88 -8.20 -12.92
CA GLU A 96 -2.59 -8.86 -13.14
C GLU A 96 -1.98 -9.38 -11.82
N ASN A 97 -2.17 -8.68 -10.69
CA ASN A 97 -1.80 -9.16 -9.35
C ASN A 97 -2.80 -10.17 -8.76
N LYS A 98 -3.83 -10.57 -9.52
CA LYS A 98 -4.81 -11.61 -9.18
C LYS A 98 -5.71 -11.28 -7.98
N GLN A 99 -5.77 -10.02 -7.58
CA GLN A 99 -6.58 -9.57 -6.46
C GLN A 99 -8.07 -9.64 -6.80
N VAL A 100 -8.46 -9.23 -8.02
CA VAL A 100 -9.86 -9.29 -8.48
C VAL A 100 -10.43 -10.69 -8.42
N ASN A 101 -9.65 -11.71 -8.80
CA ASN A 101 -10.09 -13.11 -8.74
C ASN A 101 -10.44 -13.55 -7.31
N VAL A 102 -9.67 -13.10 -6.31
CA VAL A 102 -9.94 -13.38 -4.90
C VAL A 102 -11.20 -12.66 -4.45
N ILE A 103 -11.34 -11.37 -4.77
CA ILE A 103 -12.48 -10.54 -4.39
C ILE A 103 -13.79 -11.13 -4.92
N GLU A 104 -13.82 -11.48 -6.22
CA GLU A 104 -14.95 -12.09 -6.90
C GLU A 104 -15.30 -13.48 -6.33
N ALA A 105 -14.29 -14.32 -6.06
CA ALA A 105 -14.48 -15.65 -5.49
C ALA A 105 -15.14 -15.61 -4.10
N HIS A 106 -14.96 -14.53 -3.36
CA HIS A 106 -15.58 -14.33 -2.05
C HIS A 106 -16.86 -13.49 -2.10
N GLY A 107 -17.26 -12.97 -3.26
CA GLY A 107 -18.44 -12.13 -3.45
C GLY A 107 -18.32 -10.78 -2.73
N LEU A 108 -17.11 -10.25 -2.55
CA LEU A 108 -16.89 -9.00 -1.85
C LEU A 108 -17.00 -7.79 -2.80
N ARG A 109 -17.34 -6.64 -2.22
CA ARG A 109 -17.28 -5.36 -2.93
C ARG A 109 -15.81 -5.01 -3.24
N ASN A 110 -15.54 -4.54 -4.45
CA ASN A 110 -14.26 -3.99 -4.86
C ASN A 110 -14.40 -2.48 -5.05
N VAL A 111 -13.82 -1.70 -4.14
CA VAL A 111 -14.03 -0.25 -4.08
C VAL A 111 -12.87 0.48 -4.73
N HIS A 112 -13.13 1.10 -5.86
CA HIS A 112 -12.22 2.02 -6.53
C HIS A 112 -12.50 3.44 -6.02
N ILE A 113 -11.79 3.85 -4.98
CA ILE A 113 -12.07 5.05 -4.18
C ILE A 113 -12.22 6.30 -5.06
N TYR A 114 -11.46 6.42 -6.13
CA TYR A 114 -11.46 7.59 -7.03
C TYR A 114 -12.58 7.59 -8.07
N GLU A 115 -13.37 6.52 -8.17
CA GLU A 115 -14.46 6.38 -9.15
C GLU A 115 -15.84 6.52 -8.51
N THR A 116 -15.99 6.04 -7.28
CA THR A 116 -17.32 5.80 -6.69
C THR A 116 -17.53 6.51 -5.35
N GLU A 117 -16.48 7.02 -4.72
CA GLU A 117 -16.58 7.55 -3.37
C GLU A 117 -16.84 9.05 -3.34
N GLU A 118 -17.65 9.47 -2.38
CA GLU A 118 -17.80 10.85 -1.99
C GLU A 118 -16.54 11.32 -1.24
N TRP A 119 -16.12 12.54 -1.53
CA TRP A 119 -14.92 13.14 -0.94
C TRP A 119 -15.30 14.30 0.00
N ILE A 120 -14.64 14.35 1.14
CA ILE A 120 -14.80 15.42 2.13
C ILE A 120 -13.47 16.12 2.38
N ASN A 121 -13.51 17.43 2.67
CA ASN A 121 -12.29 18.13 3.04
C ASN A 121 -11.78 17.64 4.39
N ILE A 122 -10.45 17.46 4.50
CA ILE A 122 -9.81 16.97 5.71
C ILE A 122 -10.14 17.85 6.93
N ARG A 123 -10.31 19.15 6.75
CA ARG A 123 -10.65 20.07 7.84
C ARG A 123 -12.02 19.77 8.44
N ASP A 124 -12.97 19.41 7.60
CA ASP A 124 -14.32 19.03 8.02
C ASP A 124 -14.34 17.64 8.66
N ALA A 125 -13.43 16.76 8.24
CA ALA A 125 -13.35 15.39 8.74
C ALA A 125 -12.68 15.27 10.11
N VAL A 126 -11.63 16.04 10.37
CA VAL A 126 -10.80 15.87 11.57
C VAL A 126 -10.68 17.16 12.44
N GLY A 127 -11.25 18.26 12.02
CA GLY A 127 -11.33 19.50 12.81
C GLY A 127 -9.98 19.97 13.34
N ASP A 128 -9.90 20.12 14.66
CA ASP A 128 -8.72 20.65 15.36
C ASP A 128 -7.46 19.78 15.26
N LEU A 129 -7.58 18.50 14.85
CA LEU A 129 -6.40 17.67 14.59
C LEU A 129 -5.49 18.31 13.53
N THR A 130 -6.05 19.05 12.57
CA THR A 130 -5.26 19.73 11.53
C THR A 130 -4.21 20.70 12.12
N LYS A 131 -4.44 21.26 13.30
CA LYS A 131 -3.46 22.13 14.00
C LYS A 131 -2.19 21.39 14.43
N LYS A 132 -2.25 20.06 14.51
CA LYS A 132 -1.13 19.19 14.90
C LYS A 132 -0.35 18.63 13.72
N PHE A 133 -0.78 18.90 12.48
CA PHE A 133 -0.08 18.39 11.30
C PHE A 133 1.33 18.96 11.21
N THR A 134 2.27 18.09 10.88
CA THR A 134 3.70 18.43 10.79
C THR A 134 4.07 19.05 9.45
N CYS A 135 3.32 18.74 8.37
CA CYS A 135 3.62 19.26 7.04
C CYS A 135 2.40 19.45 6.12
N LEU A 136 1.30 18.75 6.34
CA LEU A 136 0.20 18.72 5.35
C LEU A 136 -0.48 20.08 5.19
N ASN A 137 -0.47 20.94 6.21
CA ASN A 137 -0.99 22.30 6.10
C ASN A 137 -0.16 23.20 5.16
N GLU A 138 1.17 22.97 5.11
CA GLU A 138 2.07 23.71 4.20
C GLU A 138 1.91 23.21 2.76
N VAL A 139 1.81 21.88 2.57
CA VAL A 139 1.64 21.29 1.25
C VAL A 139 0.25 21.60 0.67
N TYR A 140 -0.78 21.58 1.51
CA TYR A 140 -2.17 21.81 1.14
C TYR A 140 -2.80 22.93 1.98
N PRO A 141 -2.49 24.22 1.71
CA PRO A 141 -2.97 25.34 2.53
C PRO A 141 -4.48 25.47 2.61
N LYS A 142 -5.21 24.93 1.63
CA LYS A 142 -6.68 24.91 1.60
C LYS A 142 -7.28 23.59 2.11
N GLY A 143 -6.45 22.69 2.68
CA GLY A 143 -6.80 21.32 2.96
C GLY A 143 -6.73 20.42 1.71
N PHE A 144 -7.05 19.16 1.89
CA PHE A 144 -7.14 18.16 0.82
C PHE A 144 -8.36 17.28 1.05
N MET A 145 -8.77 16.57 0.00
CA MET A 145 -9.95 15.71 0.05
C MET A 145 -9.57 14.30 0.45
N ILE A 146 -10.36 13.69 1.32
CA ILE A 146 -10.29 12.27 1.70
C ILE A 146 -11.61 11.58 1.39
N PRO A 147 -11.62 10.23 1.20
CA PRO A 147 -12.85 9.49 1.00
C PRO A 147 -13.73 9.57 2.26
N ARG A 148 -14.98 10.03 2.11
CA ARG A 148 -15.93 10.13 3.24
C ARG A 148 -16.16 8.78 3.90
N ARG A 149 -16.19 7.69 3.12
CA ARG A 149 -16.44 6.35 3.63
C ARG A 149 -15.45 5.90 4.70
N PHE A 150 -14.21 6.37 4.68
CA PHE A 150 -13.21 6.00 5.68
C PHE A 150 -13.53 6.48 7.10
N ILE A 151 -14.45 7.43 7.22
CA ILE A 151 -14.89 7.91 8.53
C ILE A 151 -15.85 6.91 9.15
N GLY A 152 -15.40 6.26 10.23
CA GLY A 152 -16.19 5.26 10.96
C GLY A 152 -16.05 3.81 10.47
N GLU A 153 -15.30 3.55 9.39
CA GLU A 153 -14.93 2.18 9.00
C GLU A 153 -13.71 1.67 9.78
N ASN A 154 -13.56 0.35 9.90
CA ASN A 154 -12.27 -0.25 10.19
C ASN A 154 -11.39 -0.25 8.94
N ILE A 155 -10.07 -0.27 9.14
CA ILE A 155 -9.12 -0.47 8.04
C ILE A 155 -8.09 -1.54 8.39
N ILE A 156 -7.88 -2.49 7.47
CA ILE A 156 -6.79 -3.47 7.54
C ILE A 156 -5.84 -3.19 6.38
N HIS A 157 -4.64 -2.73 6.71
CA HIS A 157 -3.58 -2.54 5.73
C HIS A 157 -2.95 -3.87 5.33
N LEU A 158 -2.76 -4.08 4.02
CA LEU A 158 -2.16 -5.27 3.43
C LEU A 158 -0.84 -4.93 2.70
N PRO A 159 0.19 -4.42 3.40
CA PRO A 159 1.46 -4.10 2.77
C PRO A 159 2.32 -5.35 2.57
N THR A 160 3.40 -5.19 1.80
CA THR A 160 4.46 -6.17 1.59
C THR A 160 5.74 -5.67 2.24
N VAL A 161 6.54 -6.57 2.84
CA VAL A 161 7.86 -6.21 3.36
C VAL A 161 8.79 -5.85 2.21
N LYS A 162 9.18 -4.58 2.13
CA LYS A 162 10.05 -4.10 1.05
C LYS A 162 10.74 -2.79 1.39
N THR A 163 11.88 -2.58 0.75
CA THR A 163 12.60 -1.31 0.75
C THR A 163 11.91 -0.27 -0.12
N HIS A 164 12.24 1.00 0.06
CA HIS A 164 11.67 2.11 -0.70
C HIS A 164 12.68 3.24 -0.91
N VAL A 165 12.75 3.74 -2.14
CA VAL A 165 13.73 4.73 -2.59
C VAL A 165 13.73 6.05 -1.79
N PHE A 166 12.59 6.46 -1.19
CA PHE A 166 12.50 7.72 -0.44
C PHE A 166 12.50 7.53 1.08
N THR A 167 11.98 6.40 1.56
CA THR A 167 11.70 6.19 2.99
C THR A 167 12.48 5.03 3.59
N THR A 168 13.47 4.49 2.90
CA THR A 168 14.24 3.29 3.26
C THR A 168 13.37 2.04 3.27
N ALA A 169 12.27 2.04 3.99
CA ALA A 169 11.29 0.97 4.08
C ALA A 169 9.90 1.45 3.65
N THR A 170 9.10 0.55 3.18
CA THR A 170 7.64 0.67 3.04
C THR A 170 6.99 -0.12 4.17
N GLY A 171 5.74 0.11 4.46
CA GLY A 171 5.02 -0.65 5.48
C GLY A 171 3.57 -0.26 5.60
N ALA A 172 3.01 -0.50 6.78
CA ALA A 172 1.62 -0.20 7.11
C ALA A 172 1.35 1.31 7.08
N MET A 173 2.22 2.12 7.69
CA MET A 173 2.07 3.58 7.67
C MET A 173 2.02 4.13 6.25
N LYS A 174 2.90 3.63 5.36
CA LYS A 174 2.94 4.10 3.97
C LYS A 174 1.79 3.56 3.11
N ASN A 175 1.13 2.47 3.50
CA ASN A 175 0.01 1.93 2.74
C ASN A 175 -1.20 2.88 2.71
N ALA A 176 -1.38 3.70 3.73
CA ALA A 176 -2.38 4.76 3.79
C ALA A 176 -2.18 5.86 2.74
N PHE A 177 -0.94 6.10 2.31
CA PHE A 177 -0.60 7.11 1.31
C PHE A 177 -1.38 6.93 0.00
N GLY A 178 -1.65 5.69 -0.39
CA GLY A 178 -2.43 5.34 -1.57
C GLY A 178 -3.94 5.24 -1.34
N GLY A 179 -4.44 5.65 -0.18
CA GLY A 179 -5.87 5.61 0.18
C GLY A 179 -6.39 6.99 0.59
N LEU A 180 -5.72 7.61 1.54
CA LEU A 180 -6.14 8.90 2.10
C LEU A 180 -5.82 10.09 1.18
N LEU A 181 -4.67 10.10 0.52
CA LEU A 181 -4.31 11.21 -0.36
C LEU A 181 -4.84 10.98 -1.78
N ASN A 182 -5.31 12.08 -2.40
CA ASN A 182 -5.79 12.14 -3.76
C ASN A 182 -4.64 11.99 -4.79
N GLU A 183 -4.92 12.28 -6.04
CA GLU A 183 -3.96 12.19 -7.15
C GLU A 183 -2.75 13.13 -7.03
N HIS A 184 -2.88 14.24 -6.31
CA HIS A 184 -1.80 15.20 -6.06
C HIS A 184 -0.84 14.81 -4.93
N ARG A 185 -0.96 13.60 -4.38
CA ARG A 185 -0.10 13.10 -3.30
C ARG A 185 1.40 13.19 -3.58
N HIS A 186 1.80 13.21 -4.85
CA HIS A 186 3.21 13.38 -5.22
C HIS A 186 3.82 14.72 -4.79
N TRP A 187 2.99 15.73 -4.46
CA TRP A 187 3.46 17.00 -3.91
C TRP A 187 4.11 16.83 -2.53
N THR A 188 3.74 15.78 -1.80
CA THR A 188 4.31 15.50 -0.47
C THR A 188 5.62 14.71 -0.50
N HIS A 189 6.10 14.24 -1.65
CA HIS A 189 7.35 13.47 -1.73
C HIS A 189 8.55 14.16 -1.08
N PRO A 190 8.75 15.50 -1.19
CA PRO A 190 9.86 16.18 -0.53
C PRO A 190 9.82 16.12 1.01
N VAL A 191 8.62 15.92 1.58
CA VAL A 191 8.32 15.83 3.01
C VAL A 191 7.59 14.53 3.35
N ILE A 192 7.98 13.45 2.67
CA ILE A 192 7.26 12.17 2.73
C ILE A 192 7.24 11.57 4.15
N HIS A 193 8.30 11.74 4.93
CA HIS A 193 8.38 11.19 6.28
C HIS A 193 7.35 11.84 7.21
N GLU A 194 7.29 13.17 7.19
CA GLU A 194 6.32 13.99 7.92
C GLU A 194 4.89 13.65 7.47
N THR A 195 4.71 13.52 6.16
CA THR A 195 3.42 13.13 5.58
C THR A 195 2.91 11.81 6.14
N LEU A 196 3.75 10.79 6.26
CA LEU A 196 3.33 9.50 6.81
C LEU A 196 2.89 9.59 8.27
N VAL A 197 3.53 10.45 9.05
CA VAL A 197 3.14 10.72 10.44
C VAL A 197 1.78 11.41 10.51
N ASP A 198 1.57 12.45 9.72
CA ASP A 198 0.28 13.15 9.64
C ASP A 198 -0.84 12.19 9.18
N LEU A 199 -0.58 11.32 8.19
CA LEU A 199 -1.55 10.33 7.75
C LEU A 199 -1.88 9.30 8.83
N LEU A 200 -0.92 8.92 9.68
CA LEU A 200 -1.20 8.03 10.80
C LEU A 200 -2.07 8.71 11.85
N MET A 201 -1.84 10.00 12.16
CA MET A 201 -2.73 10.77 13.04
C MET A 201 -4.16 10.83 12.51
N ILE A 202 -4.32 11.08 11.20
CA ILE A 202 -5.63 11.08 10.53
C ILE A 202 -6.30 9.74 10.68
N GLN A 203 -5.62 8.64 10.36
CA GLN A 203 -6.18 7.29 10.44
C GLN A 203 -6.69 6.95 11.85
N LYS A 204 -5.90 7.27 12.87
CA LYS A 204 -6.29 7.05 14.27
C LYS A 204 -7.51 7.88 14.70
N GLN A 205 -7.79 8.97 14.01
CA GLN A 205 -8.95 9.84 14.28
C GLN A 205 -10.21 9.38 13.56
N ILE A 206 -10.08 8.92 12.29
CA ILE A 206 -11.26 8.67 11.43
C ILE A 206 -11.72 7.22 11.44
N HIS A 207 -10.81 6.25 11.59
CA HIS A 207 -11.16 4.83 11.61
C HIS A 207 -11.57 4.36 13.01
N ARG A 208 -12.52 3.43 13.07
CA ARG A 208 -12.89 2.77 14.33
C ARG A 208 -11.82 1.79 14.80
N GLY A 209 -11.16 1.12 13.86
CA GLY A 209 -10.05 0.23 14.10
C GLY A 209 -9.02 0.32 12.97
N VAL A 210 -7.74 0.30 13.33
CA VAL A 210 -6.63 0.30 12.37
C VAL A 210 -5.75 -0.90 12.65
N PHE A 211 -5.64 -1.80 11.69
CA PHE A 211 -4.87 -3.02 11.79
C PHE A 211 -3.98 -3.21 10.56
N ALA A 212 -2.91 -3.98 10.69
CA ALA A 212 -2.03 -4.30 9.58
C ALA A 212 -1.68 -5.78 9.54
N VAL A 213 -1.73 -6.35 8.35
CA VAL A 213 -1.26 -7.71 8.04
C VAL A 213 -0.26 -7.60 6.90
N MET A 214 1.01 -7.86 7.17
CA MET A 214 2.12 -7.61 6.25
C MET A 214 2.67 -8.92 5.70
N ASP A 215 2.79 -9.01 4.38
CA ASP A 215 3.33 -10.18 3.69
C ASP A 215 4.86 -10.05 3.52
N GLY A 216 5.60 -10.98 4.05
CA GLY A 216 7.03 -11.20 3.86
C GLY A 216 7.31 -12.58 3.27
N THR A 217 6.34 -13.23 2.61
CA THR A 217 6.61 -14.47 1.86
C THR A 217 7.64 -14.20 0.78
N PHE A 218 7.48 -13.08 0.08
CA PHE A 218 8.47 -12.47 -0.78
C PHE A 218 8.76 -11.05 -0.31
N ALA A 219 9.97 -10.81 0.17
CA ALA A 219 10.41 -9.47 0.54
C ALA A 219 11.22 -8.82 -0.58
N GLY A 220 11.06 -7.51 -0.76
CA GLY A 220 11.70 -6.75 -1.83
C GLY A 220 12.92 -5.96 -1.36
N ASP A 221 14.09 -6.18 -1.97
CA ASP A 221 15.33 -5.43 -1.71
C ASP A 221 15.75 -4.59 -2.91
N GLY A 222 16.13 -3.34 -2.68
CA GLY A 222 16.62 -2.42 -3.70
C GLY A 222 15.83 -1.11 -3.80
N PRO A 223 15.88 -0.40 -4.93
CA PRO A 223 15.24 0.90 -5.10
C PRO A 223 13.74 0.75 -5.36
N GLY A 224 12.99 0.25 -4.34
CA GLY A 224 11.54 0.07 -4.40
C GLY A 224 10.77 1.38 -4.68
N PRO A 225 9.51 1.27 -5.06
CA PRO A 225 8.62 0.10 -4.88
C PRO A 225 8.55 -0.87 -6.07
N ARG A 226 9.26 -0.63 -7.18
CA ARG A 226 9.18 -1.47 -8.41
C ARG A 226 10.48 -2.20 -8.72
N CYS A 227 11.59 -1.49 -8.86
CA CYS A 227 12.88 -2.04 -9.28
C CYS A 227 13.59 -2.79 -8.15
N MET A 228 12.96 -3.81 -7.59
CA MET A 228 13.49 -4.57 -6.45
C MET A 228 13.84 -6.00 -6.84
N MET A 229 14.72 -6.61 -6.06
CA MET A 229 15.00 -8.05 -6.12
C MET A 229 14.06 -8.76 -5.13
N PRO A 230 13.26 -9.73 -5.57
CA PRO A 230 12.43 -10.52 -4.68
C PRO A 230 13.27 -11.58 -3.95
N HIS A 231 13.09 -11.67 -2.64
CA HIS A 231 13.70 -12.68 -1.79
C HIS A 231 12.60 -13.51 -1.11
N VAL A 232 12.66 -14.82 -1.23
CA VAL A 232 11.77 -15.72 -0.50
C VAL A 232 12.18 -15.71 0.97
N LYS A 233 11.31 -15.25 1.86
CA LYS A 233 11.54 -15.14 3.30
C LYS A 233 10.57 -15.99 4.12
N ASN A 234 9.40 -16.31 3.56
CA ASN A 234 8.40 -17.18 4.19
C ASN A 234 7.98 -16.71 5.59
N VAL A 235 7.82 -15.40 5.77
CA VAL A 235 7.44 -14.78 7.03
C VAL A 235 6.22 -13.89 6.79
N ILE A 236 5.28 -13.89 7.73
CA ILE A 236 4.13 -13.01 7.76
C ILE A 236 4.04 -12.32 9.12
N LEU A 237 3.56 -11.06 9.13
CA LEU A 237 3.48 -10.22 10.32
C LEU A 237 2.09 -9.60 10.47
N ALA A 238 1.65 -9.39 11.72
CA ALA A 238 0.44 -8.62 11.99
C ALA A 238 0.55 -7.81 13.29
N SER A 239 -0.11 -6.65 13.32
CA SER A 239 -0.17 -5.78 14.50
C SER A 239 -1.30 -4.76 14.40
N ALA A 240 -1.81 -4.34 15.56
CA ALA A 240 -2.64 -3.14 15.70
C ALA A 240 -1.80 -1.84 15.75
N ASP A 241 -0.49 -1.94 15.96
CA ASP A 241 0.43 -0.81 15.97
C ASP A 241 1.20 -0.76 14.64
N GLN A 242 0.86 0.23 13.80
CA GLN A 242 1.43 0.43 12.47
C GLN A 242 2.90 0.83 12.55
N VAL A 243 3.32 1.51 13.61
CA VAL A 243 4.73 1.91 13.83
C VAL A 243 5.55 0.69 14.21
N ALA A 244 5.01 -0.14 15.12
CA ALA A 244 5.69 -1.33 15.61
C ALA A 244 5.90 -2.38 14.51
N ILE A 245 4.89 -2.64 13.67
CA ILE A 245 5.04 -3.60 12.57
C ILE A 245 6.06 -3.11 11.53
N ASP A 246 6.07 -1.81 11.23
CA ASP A 246 7.04 -1.21 10.30
C ASP A 246 8.46 -1.23 10.89
N ALA A 247 8.61 -1.01 12.20
CA ALA A 247 9.88 -1.12 12.91
C ALA A 247 10.44 -2.54 12.89
N VAL A 248 9.59 -3.54 13.17
CA VAL A 248 9.98 -4.95 13.11
C VAL A 248 10.37 -5.36 11.69
N ALA A 249 9.58 -4.96 10.68
CA ALA A 249 9.90 -5.24 9.28
C ALA A 249 11.22 -4.59 8.85
N ALA A 250 11.50 -3.35 9.28
CA ALA A 250 12.76 -2.66 9.02
C ALA A 250 13.95 -3.41 9.64
N ARG A 251 13.81 -3.87 10.89
CA ARG A 251 14.84 -4.66 11.58
C ARG A 251 15.10 -6.00 10.86
N LEU A 252 14.06 -6.71 10.45
CA LEU A 252 14.21 -7.95 9.66
C LEU A 252 14.98 -7.71 8.36
N MET A 253 14.75 -6.59 7.69
CA MET A 253 15.50 -6.20 6.50
C MET A 253 16.97 -5.83 6.80
N GLY A 254 17.33 -5.58 8.06
CA GLY A 254 18.68 -5.23 8.49
C GLY A 254 18.93 -3.74 8.69
N PHE A 255 17.86 -2.95 8.82
CA PHE A 255 17.95 -1.50 9.10
C PHE A 255 17.69 -1.22 10.58
N ASP A 256 18.28 -0.15 11.11
CA ASP A 256 17.88 0.42 12.39
C ASP A 256 16.56 1.18 12.22
N PRO A 257 15.45 0.73 12.85
CA PRO A 257 14.17 1.41 12.72
C PRO A 257 14.19 2.85 13.23
N MET A 258 14.96 3.13 14.31
CA MET A 258 15.05 4.47 14.88
C MET A 258 15.90 5.43 14.04
N ALA A 259 16.69 4.92 13.11
CA ALA A 259 17.35 5.74 12.09
C ALA A 259 16.40 6.13 10.93
N ILE A 260 15.25 5.45 10.80
CA ILE A 260 14.23 5.76 9.77
C ILE A 260 13.33 6.88 10.29
N LYS A 261 13.42 8.06 9.66
CA LYS A 261 12.81 9.30 10.15
C LYS A 261 11.32 9.19 10.48
N PHE A 262 10.49 8.59 9.62
CA PHE A 262 9.04 8.52 9.88
C PHE A 262 8.69 7.59 11.05
N ILE A 263 9.45 6.50 11.27
CA ILE A 263 9.26 5.57 12.38
C ILE A 263 9.63 6.29 13.69
N ARG A 264 10.80 6.94 13.72
CA ARG A 264 11.24 7.71 14.88
C ARG A 264 10.27 8.82 15.23
N MET A 265 9.86 9.64 14.27
CA MET A 265 8.90 10.72 14.50
C MET A 265 7.56 10.24 15.05
N ALA A 266 7.03 9.14 14.51
CA ALA A 266 5.79 8.57 15.00
C ALA A 266 5.94 8.01 16.44
N HIS A 267 7.09 7.43 16.77
CA HIS A 267 7.42 6.99 18.12
C HIS A 267 7.51 8.18 19.08
N ASP A 268 8.27 9.20 18.72
CA ASP A 268 8.48 10.41 19.54
C ASP A 268 7.15 11.15 19.83
N LEU A 269 6.19 11.10 18.90
CA LEU A 269 4.84 11.66 19.05
C LEU A 269 3.85 10.73 19.78
N GLY A 270 4.29 9.54 20.22
CA GLY A 270 3.43 8.59 20.92
C GLY A 270 2.35 7.95 20.03
N LEU A 271 2.54 7.93 18.71
CA LEU A 271 1.58 7.35 17.77
C LEU A 271 1.71 5.83 17.65
N GLY A 272 2.78 5.24 18.18
CA GLY A 272 3.07 3.82 18.24
C GLY A 272 4.52 3.59 18.65
N CYS A 273 4.93 2.33 18.77
CA CYS A 273 6.26 1.96 19.24
C CYS A 273 7.24 1.72 18.08
N GLY A 274 8.26 2.58 17.93
CA GLY A 274 9.32 2.42 16.94
C GLY A 274 10.57 1.72 17.44
N ASP A 275 10.76 1.61 18.78
CA ASP A 275 11.93 0.97 19.38
C ASP A 275 11.73 -0.54 19.50
N PRO A 276 12.51 -1.37 18.77
CA PRO A 276 12.36 -2.82 18.81
C PRO A 276 12.54 -3.46 20.20
N ARG A 277 13.19 -2.77 21.13
CA ARG A 277 13.40 -3.24 22.51
C ARG A 277 12.11 -3.18 23.35
N GLU A 278 11.20 -2.31 22.96
CA GLU A 278 9.92 -2.08 23.63
C GLU A 278 8.75 -2.82 22.94
N ILE A 279 9.03 -3.50 21.82
CA ILE A 279 8.03 -4.28 21.07
C ILE A 279 8.05 -5.73 21.54
N GLU A 280 6.87 -6.25 21.87
CA GLU A 280 6.69 -7.67 22.16
C GLU A 280 6.49 -8.46 20.87
N ILE A 281 7.39 -9.39 20.60
CA ILE A 281 7.24 -10.36 19.50
C ILE A 281 6.51 -11.60 20.02
N VAL A 282 5.37 -11.91 19.40
CA VAL A 282 4.58 -13.13 19.69
C VAL A 282 4.59 -14.06 18.48
N GLY A 283 4.44 -15.37 18.72
CA GLY A 283 4.53 -16.41 17.71
C GLY A 283 5.96 -16.91 17.48
N ASP A 284 6.44 -16.91 16.25
CA ASP A 284 7.79 -17.41 15.92
C ASP A 284 8.86 -16.36 16.21
N ARG A 285 9.38 -16.40 17.44
CA ARG A 285 10.43 -15.48 17.91
C ARG A 285 11.73 -15.61 17.13
N GLU A 286 12.06 -16.81 16.63
CA GLU A 286 13.27 -17.02 15.82
C GLU A 286 13.12 -16.32 14.46
N ALA A 287 11.96 -16.41 13.82
CA ALA A 287 11.68 -15.65 12.61
C ALA A 287 11.78 -14.14 12.89
N GLY A 288 11.26 -13.69 14.03
CA GLY A 288 11.36 -12.30 14.47
C GLY A 288 12.77 -11.81 14.79
N ALA A 289 13.71 -12.70 15.10
CA ALA A 289 15.11 -12.36 15.40
C ALA A 289 16.02 -12.33 14.15
N GLN A 290 15.51 -12.72 12.99
CA GLN A 290 16.30 -12.75 11.76
C GLN A 290 16.82 -11.35 11.36
N ASN A 291 17.95 -11.36 10.65
CA ASN A 291 18.45 -10.22 9.90
C ASN A 291 18.71 -10.69 8.47
N TRP A 292 18.01 -10.08 7.50
CA TRP A 292 18.11 -10.50 6.10
C TRP A 292 19.25 -9.82 5.34
N HIS A 293 19.96 -8.89 5.96
CA HIS A 293 21.09 -8.16 5.40
C HIS A 293 20.79 -7.56 4.02
N PHE A 294 19.63 -6.91 3.89
CA PHE A 294 19.27 -6.26 2.63
C PHE A 294 20.27 -5.13 2.30
N VAL A 295 20.55 -5.02 1.02
CA VAL A 295 21.46 -3.99 0.51
C VAL A 295 20.84 -2.59 0.67
N GLY A 296 19.53 -2.52 0.57
CA GLY A 296 18.75 -1.30 0.72
C GLY A 296 18.67 -0.47 -0.57
N PRO A 297 17.83 0.58 -0.54
CA PRO A 297 17.50 1.33 -1.74
C PRO A 297 18.64 2.22 -2.24
N PHE A 298 19.55 2.65 -1.36
CA PHE A 298 20.55 3.66 -1.69
C PHE A 298 21.85 3.08 -2.28
N LYS A 299 22.25 1.86 -1.91
CA LYS A 299 23.48 1.23 -2.39
C LYS A 299 23.40 0.73 -3.84
N LYS A 300 22.20 0.40 -4.32
CA LYS A 300 21.95 -0.11 -5.68
C LYS A 300 20.90 0.72 -6.42
N MET A 301 21.03 2.05 -6.38
CA MET A 301 20.11 2.94 -7.08
C MET A 301 20.13 2.70 -8.59
N THR A 302 18.95 2.54 -9.18
CA THR A 302 18.77 2.57 -10.64
C THR A 302 18.93 3.99 -11.17
N PHE A 303 19.06 4.13 -12.50
CA PHE A 303 19.07 5.45 -13.13
C PHE A 303 17.83 6.27 -12.75
N ALA A 304 16.63 5.66 -12.83
CA ALA A 304 15.39 6.34 -12.47
C ALA A 304 15.37 6.78 -11.00
N SER A 305 15.80 5.93 -10.06
CA SER A 305 15.80 6.29 -8.64
C SER A 305 16.80 7.41 -8.33
N ARG A 306 17.97 7.42 -8.98
CA ARG A 306 18.93 8.54 -8.88
C ARG A 306 18.35 9.85 -9.41
N MET A 307 17.65 9.80 -10.55
CA MET A 307 16.96 10.98 -11.09
C MET A 307 15.86 11.48 -10.17
N GLN A 308 15.05 10.58 -9.59
CA GLN A 308 14.02 10.95 -8.62
C GLN A 308 14.59 11.65 -7.39
N HIS A 309 15.73 11.17 -6.86
CA HIS A 309 16.43 11.86 -5.76
C HIS A 309 16.89 13.26 -6.15
N LYS A 310 17.48 13.42 -7.35
CA LYS A 310 17.87 14.75 -7.85
C LYS A 310 16.68 15.69 -8.03
N ILE A 311 15.54 15.16 -8.44
CA ILE A 311 14.29 15.93 -8.62
C ILE A 311 13.78 16.46 -7.29
N TYR A 312 13.69 15.61 -6.24
CA TYR A 312 13.06 16.00 -4.99
C TYR A 312 14.02 16.66 -3.98
N TRP A 313 15.32 16.38 -4.05
CA TRP A 313 16.30 16.87 -3.06
C TRP A 313 17.55 17.50 -3.69
N GLY A 314 17.67 17.57 -5.01
CA GLY A 314 18.80 18.15 -5.72
C GLY A 314 18.68 19.66 -5.94
N PRO A 315 19.70 20.27 -6.56
CA PRO A 315 19.73 21.71 -6.83
C PRO A 315 18.62 22.19 -7.78
N MET A 316 18.10 21.30 -8.64
CA MET A 316 17.00 21.58 -9.57
C MET A 316 15.62 21.39 -8.94
N LYS A 317 15.52 21.21 -7.60
CA LYS A 317 14.24 20.96 -6.90
C LYS A 317 13.17 21.99 -7.26
N LYS A 318 13.45 23.28 -7.11
CA LYS A 318 12.44 24.34 -7.30
C LYS A 318 11.83 24.38 -8.71
N PRO A 319 12.61 24.44 -9.82
CA PRO A 319 12.06 24.46 -11.16
C PRO A 319 11.34 23.15 -11.54
N ILE A 320 11.85 22.00 -11.09
CA ILE A 320 11.20 20.72 -11.37
C ILE A 320 9.93 20.56 -10.54
N GLU A 321 9.91 20.96 -9.27
CA GLU A 321 8.71 20.96 -8.44
C GLU A 321 7.60 21.83 -9.03
N TRP A 322 7.96 23.02 -9.55
CA TRP A 322 7.04 23.85 -10.30
C TRP A 322 6.47 23.11 -11.52
N SER A 323 7.34 22.48 -12.33
CA SER A 323 6.91 21.68 -13.48
C SER A 323 5.95 20.54 -13.08
N LEU A 324 6.23 19.83 -12.00
CA LEU A 324 5.39 18.74 -11.49
C LEU A 324 4.04 19.20 -10.92
N LYS A 325 3.91 20.48 -10.59
CA LYS A 325 2.66 21.10 -10.10
C LYS A 325 1.87 21.79 -11.24
N THR A 326 2.34 21.75 -12.47
CA THR A 326 1.73 22.39 -13.63
C THR A 326 1.26 21.37 -14.68
N VAL A 327 0.74 21.87 -15.80
CA VAL A 327 0.33 21.08 -16.98
C VAL A 327 1.50 20.30 -17.63
N LEU A 328 2.73 20.57 -17.23
CA LEU A 328 3.91 19.84 -17.70
C LEU A 328 4.16 18.53 -16.95
N ALA A 329 3.47 18.25 -15.83
CA ALA A 329 3.64 17.03 -15.03
C ALA A 329 3.63 15.69 -15.82
N PRO A 330 2.85 15.54 -16.92
CA PRO A 330 2.78 14.28 -17.67
C PRO A 330 4.13 13.75 -18.17
N TRP A 331 5.11 14.62 -18.45
CA TRP A 331 6.43 14.16 -18.91
C TRP A 331 7.12 13.20 -17.93
N ALA A 332 7.00 13.50 -16.63
CA ALA A 332 7.63 12.68 -15.58
C ALA A 332 6.95 11.31 -15.44
N TYR A 333 5.62 11.27 -15.66
CA TYR A 333 4.85 10.03 -15.62
C TYR A 333 5.19 9.15 -16.81
N ILE A 334 5.24 9.72 -18.02
CA ILE A 334 5.64 9.02 -19.25
C ILE A 334 7.06 8.46 -19.10
N ALA A 335 8.01 9.27 -18.67
CA ALA A 335 9.39 8.83 -18.43
C ALA A 335 9.47 7.69 -17.41
N SER A 336 8.68 7.77 -16.34
CA SER A 336 8.62 6.72 -15.32
C SER A 336 8.04 5.41 -15.88
N VAL A 337 6.95 5.47 -16.64
CA VAL A 337 6.33 4.29 -17.27
C VAL A 337 7.30 3.67 -18.28
N LEU A 338 7.85 4.46 -19.20
CA LEU A 338 8.81 3.96 -20.20
C LEU A 338 10.00 3.26 -19.56
N TYR A 339 10.59 3.86 -18.52
CA TYR A 339 11.73 3.24 -17.85
C TYR A 339 11.34 1.92 -17.15
N HIS A 340 10.29 1.92 -16.35
CA HIS A 340 9.96 0.76 -15.53
C HIS A 340 9.33 -0.38 -16.34
N ASP A 341 8.43 -0.07 -17.25
CA ASP A 341 7.60 -1.06 -17.91
C ASP A 341 8.19 -1.54 -19.24
N SER A 342 8.81 -0.61 -20.02
CA SER A 342 9.37 -0.94 -21.33
C SER A 342 10.86 -1.30 -21.29
N PHE A 343 11.61 -0.85 -20.28
CA PHE A 343 13.02 -1.14 -20.14
C PHE A 343 13.31 -2.09 -18.97
N TRP A 344 13.03 -1.68 -17.72
CA TRP A 344 13.47 -2.44 -16.55
C TRP A 344 12.75 -3.79 -16.42
N TYR A 345 11.43 -3.82 -16.67
CA TYR A 345 10.64 -5.06 -16.54
C TYR A 345 11.11 -6.17 -17.48
N PRO A 346 11.18 -5.99 -18.82
CA PRO A 346 11.57 -7.06 -19.73
C PRO A 346 13.01 -7.54 -19.52
N PHE A 347 13.93 -6.65 -19.17
CA PHE A 347 15.34 -7.00 -19.05
C PHE A 347 15.76 -7.51 -17.66
N ASN A 348 15.01 -7.16 -16.60
CA ASN A 348 15.36 -7.53 -15.23
C ASN A 348 14.25 -8.30 -14.51
N ALA A 349 13.04 -7.73 -14.41
CA ALA A 349 11.97 -8.31 -13.60
C ALA A 349 11.52 -9.67 -14.13
N LYS A 350 11.42 -9.83 -15.44
CA LYS A 350 10.97 -11.07 -16.06
C LYS A 350 11.81 -12.27 -15.61
N ARG A 351 13.14 -12.15 -15.66
CA ARG A 351 14.08 -13.20 -15.21
C ARG A 351 13.94 -13.46 -13.70
N MET A 352 13.68 -12.44 -12.91
CA MET A 352 13.44 -12.60 -11.46
C MET A 352 12.13 -13.30 -11.19
N MET A 353 11.09 -12.99 -11.97
CA MET A 353 9.79 -13.68 -11.89
C MET A 353 9.85 -15.15 -12.28
N GLU A 354 10.64 -15.51 -13.28
CA GLU A 354 10.88 -16.91 -13.61
C GLU A 354 11.41 -17.69 -12.41
N LYS A 355 12.38 -17.12 -11.67
CA LYS A 355 12.90 -17.72 -10.43
C LYS A 355 11.84 -17.80 -9.32
N VAL A 356 10.97 -16.83 -9.21
CA VAL A 356 9.83 -16.84 -8.25
C VAL A 356 8.86 -17.96 -8.62
N LEU A 357 8.54 -18.11 -9.90
CA LEU A 357 7.63 -19.16 -10.41
C LEU A 357 8.23 -20.56 -10.28
N ASP A 358 9.54 -20.70 -10.29
CA ASP A 358 10.26 -21.95 -10.05
C ASP A 358 10.41 -22.29 -8.56
N SER A 359 10.08 -21.37 -7.66
CA SER A 359 10.05 -21.61 -6.23
C SER A 359 8.87 -22.52 -5.82
N PRO A 360 8.83 -23.05 -4.59
CA PRO A 360 7.67 -23.78 -4.07
C PRO A 360 6.36 -23.00 -4.19
N TRP A 361 6.39 -21.67 -4.12
CA TRP A 361 5.22 -20.80 -4.29
C TRP A 361 4.66 -20.84 -5.70
N GLY A 362 5.50 -20.84 -6.74
CA GLY A 362 5.07 -20.96 -8.12
C GLY A 362 4.72 -22.41 -8.51
N ARG A 363 5.43 -23.41 -7.95
CA ARG A 363 5.16 -24.85 -8.20
C ARG A 363 3.91 -25.33 -7.48
N GLY A 364 3.58 -24.80 -6.33
CA GLY A 364 2.31 -25.04 -5.64
C GLY A 364 1.09 -24.75 -6.52
N SER A 365 1.26 -23.92 -7.55
CA SER A 365 0.24 -23.72 -8.59
C SER A 365 -0.02 -24.94 -9.48
N ARG A 366 0.85 -25.95 -9.46
CA ARG A 366 0.74 -27.18 -10.26
C ARG A 366 0.24 -28.39 -9.47
N THR A 367 0.10 -28.26 -8.15
CA THR A 367 -0.39 -29.33 -7.25
C THR A 367 -1.71 -28.92 -6.58
N SER A 368 -2.43 -29.86 -5.99
CA SER A 368 -3.75 -29.67 -5.38
C SER A 368 -3.78 -28.92 -4.04
N SER A 369 -2.79 -28.05 -3.76
CA SER A 369 -2.78 -27.25 -2.54
C SER A 369 -3.86 -26.14 -2.58
N PRO A 370 -4.40 -25.69 -1.42
CA PRO A 370 -5.38 -24.61 -1.38
C PRO A 370 -4.92 -23.32 -2.07
N THR A 371 -3.62 -23.01 -1.98
CA THR A 371 -2.98 -21.88 -2.69
C THR A 371 -2.95 -22.09 -4.20
N SER A 372 -2.95 -23.37 -4.67
CA SER A 372 -2.93 -23.67 -6.10
C SER A 372 -4.23 -23.28 -6.80
N ASN A 373 -5.36 -23.32 -6.10
CA ASN A 373 -6.64 -22.91 -6.69
C ASN A 373 -6.72 -21.40 -6.89
N VAL A 374 -6.20 -20.60 -5.96
CA VAL A 374 -6.12 -19.13 -6.10
C VAL A 374 -5.14 -18.75 -7.23
N ILE A 375 -4.03 -19.46 -7.36
CA ILE A 375 -3.02 -19.23 -8.40
C ILE A 375 -3.46 -19.83 -9.75
N ARG A 376 -4.17 -20.98 -9.78
CA ARG A 376 -4.72 -21.63 -11.00
C ARG A 376 -5.89 -20.88 -11.60
N SER A 377 -6.86 -20.44 -10.79
CA SER A 377 -7.96 -19.60 -11.27
C SER A 377 -7.44 -18.28 -11.89
N ALA A 378 -6.23 -17.90 -11.52
CA ALA A 378 -5.53 -16.73 -11.99
C ALA A 378 -4.84 -16.87 -13.38
N GLY A 379 -4.86 -18.03 -14.02
CA GLY A 379 -4.31 -18.23 -15.38
C GLY A 379 -2.89 -17.70 -15.55
N LEU A 380 -1.91 -18.34 -14.91
CA LEU A 380 -0.48 -17.95 -14.96
C LEU A 380 0.19 -18.26 -16.33
N LYS A 381 -0.43 -17.80 -17.42
CA LYS A 381 0.34 -17.50 -18.63
C LYS A 381 0.58 -15.99 -18.61
N PRO A 382 1.83 -15.52 -18.53
CA PRO A 382 2.12 -14.12 -18.66
C PRO A 382 1.70 -13.68 -20.08
N ARG A 383 0.53 -13.07 -20.21
CA ARG A 383 0.18 -12.34 -21.43
C ARG A 383 0.91 -11.01 -21.39
N TYR A 384 2.09 -10.99 -21.98
CA TYR A 384 2.83 -9.75 -22.21
C TYR A 384 2.17 -8.99 -23.36
N THR A 385 1.17 -8.19 -23.08
CA THR A 385 0.73 -7.14 -24.00
C THR A 385 1.60 -5.92 -23.73
N CYS A 386 2.57 -5.70 -24.62
CA CYS A 386 3.25 -4.42 -24.74
C CYS A 386 2.17 -3.34 -24.98
N LEU A 387 2.11 -2.34 -24.11
CA LEU A 387 1.23 -1.19 -24.30
C LEU A 387 1.71 -0.44 -25.56
N THR A 388 1.09 -0.70 -26.70
CA THR A 388 1.30 0.08 -27.91
C THR A 388 0.81 1.51 -27.70
N ALA A 389 1.44 2.45 -28.39
CA ALA A 389 1.25 3.92 -28.31
C ALA A 389 -0.20 4.42 -28.42
N ALA A 390 -1.16 3.56 -28.72
CA ALA A 390 -2.58 3.89 -28.83
C ALA A 390 -3.26 4.27 -27.50
N LYS A 391 -2.72 3.87 -26.32
CA LYS A 391 -3.28 4.23 -25.01
C LYS A 391 -2.79 5.56 -24.44
N LEU A 392 -1.82 6.21 -25.06
CA LEU A 392 -1.34 7.55 -24.67
C LEU A 392 -2.36 8.69 -24.90
N ARG A 393 -3.46 8.44 -25.62
CA ARG A 393 -4.49 9.44 -25.88
C ARG A 393 -5.55 9.59 -24.78
N ALA A 394 -5.59 8.73 -23.77
CA ALA A 394 -6.64 8.71 -22.75
C ALA A 394 -6.31 9.48 -21.47
N VAL A 395 -5.17 10.17 -21.38
CA VAL A 395 -4.82 11.04 -20.26
C VAL A 395 -4.97 12.50 -20.68
N SER A 396 -6.21 12.88 -21.02
CA SER A 396 -6.59 14.30 -21.13
C SER A 396 -7.19 14.73 -19.78
N PRO A 397 -6.81 15.89 -19.22
CA PRO A 397 -7.42 16.38 -18.00
C PRO A 397 -8.87 16.75 -18.32
N ALA A 398 -9.79 16.25 -17.47
CA ALA A 398 -11.18 16.68 -17.51
C ALA A 398 -11.23 18.22 -17.32
N THR A 399 -11.69 18.90 -18.36
CA THR A 399 -12.00 20.32 -18.35
C THR A 399 -13.05 20.58 -17.28
N THR A 400 -12.75 21.48 -16.37
CA THR A 400 -13.70 22.09 -15.43
C THR A 400 -14.81 22.76 -16.24
N SER A 401 -15.97 22.12 -16.31
CA SER A 401 -17.20 22.78 -16.77
C SER A 401 -17.74 23.65 -15.63
N SER A 402 -17.68 24.95 -15.83
CA SER A 402 -18.37 25.96 -15.04
C SER A 402 -19.88 25.72 -15.14
N VAL A 403 -20.50 25.38 -14.02
CA VAL A 403 -21.97 25.38 -13.90
C VAL A 403 -22.39 26.82 -13.65
N THR A 404 -22.89 27.46 -14.70
CA THR A 404 -23.70 28.69 -14.58
C THR A 404 -25.10 28.30 -14.15
N ALA A 405 -25.49 28.70 -12.95
CA ALA A 405 -26.84 28.58 -12.45
C ALA A 405 -27.75 29.54 -13.24
N SER A 406 -28.68 29.01 -14.02
CA SER A 406 -29.82 29.75 -14.56
C SER A 406 -31.07 29.39 -13.76
N ALA A 407 -31.49 30.31 -12.91
CA ALA A 407 -32.78 30.24 -12.25
C ALA A 407 -33.89 30.45 -13.29
N VAL A 408 -34.76 29.47 -13.47
CA VAL A 408 -36.05 29.63 -14.17
C VAL A 408 -37.16 29.40 -13.18
N CYS A 409 -37.87 30.46 -12.88
CA CYS A 409 -39.11 30.52 -12.13
C CYS A 409 -40.30 30.01 -13.00
N PRO A 410 -41.16 29.10 -12.52
CA PRO A 410 -42.40 28.81 -13.24
C PRO A 410 -43.50 29.80 -12.88
N ARG A 411 -44.02 30.48 -13.85
CA ARG A 411 -45.28 31.25 -13.78
C ARG A 411 -46.46 30.31 -13.78
N THR A 412 -47.31 30.47 -12.80
CA THR A 412 -48.69 29.99 -12.76
C THR A 412 -49.58 30.85 -13.65
N ARG A 413 -50.53 30.25 -14.38
CA ARG A 413 -51.80 30.84 -14.80
C ARG A 413 -52.77 29.78 -15.39
N PRO A 414 -54.01 30.11 -15.39
CA PRO A 414 -55.00 30.39 -14.33
C PRO A 414 -55.90 29.17 -14.14
#